data_bdb23339ab1d118a7ed3493b433453aa
#
_entry.id   bdb23339ab1d118a7ed3493b433453aa
#
_cell.length_a   1.000
_cell.length_b   1.000
_cell.length_c   1.000
_cell.angle_alpha   90.00
_cell.angle_beta   90.00
_cell.angle_gamma   90.00
#
_symmetry.space_group_name_H-M   'P 1'
#
loop_
_entity.id
_entity.type
_entity.pdbx_description
1 polymer ?
#
loop_
_entity_poly.entity_id
_entity_poly.type
_entity_poly.pdbx_seq_one_letter_code
_entity_poly.pdbx_strand_id
1 'polypeptide(L)'
;VYVIDPGEARISRYSPRSKVQRLPVEAVSQASANQRKGRCGRVAPGICVRLFSEEDFLARPEFTDPEIRRTNLASVILQMLHLRLGRIEDFPFIEPPDGRAISDGFTLLQELGAVDRSGAMTDIGRQLARLPVDPRIGRMLLEGARQGCLAELAVIASALAVQDPRERPLEKQQAADQAHAQWNEEGSDFAAFLNLWNGFESQRQALTQSQLRSWCRRNFLNYLRLREWRETHRQIRLTCRDMGLEENKQPASGEPIHKALLAGLLSHLGNKTEEGDYLGARQRRFLLHPSSGLAK
;
A
#
# COMPACT_ATOMS: atom_id res chain seq x y z
N VAL A 1 4.55 27.19 -22.05
CA VAL A 1 4.15 26.32 -20.92
C VAL A 1 5.01 26.65 -19.71
N TYR A 2 4.42 26.67 -18.50
CA TYR A 2 5.11 27.00 -17.27
C TYR A 2 5.13 25.79 -16.34
N VAL A 3 6.23 25.60 -15.60
CA VAL A 3 6.36 24.67 -14.49
C VAL A 3 6.78 25.47 -13.26
N ILE A 4 6.08 25.31 -12.15
CA ILE A 4 6.48 25.80 -10.83
C ILE A 4 6.92 24.58 -10.03
N ASP A 5 8.20 24.55 -9.62
CA ASP A 5 8.79 23.42 -8.90
C ASP A 5 9.11 23.82 -7.46
N PRO A 6 8.36 23.30 -6.46
CA PRO A 6 8.67 23.54 -5.04
C PRO A 6 9.94 22.82 -4.57
N GLY A 7 10.52 21.96 -5.40
CA GLY A 7 11.74 21.23 -5.04
C GLY A 7 11.55 20.06 -4.08
N GLU A 8 10.32 19.70 -3.76
CA GLU A 8 9.99 18.64 -2.81
C GLU A 8 9.10 17.56 -3.45
N ALA A 9 9.18 16.35 -2.93
CA ALA A 9 8.30 15.24 -3.26
C ALA A 9 8.10 14.32 -2.08
N ARG A 10 7.01 13.56 -2.11
CA ARG A 10 6.84 12.40 -1.25
C ARG A 10 7.64 11.24 -1.83
N ILE A 11 8.66 10.81 -1.11
CA ILE A 11 9.55 9.72 -1.51
C ILE A 11 9.28 8.52 -0.62
N SER A 12 9.03 7.37 -1.25
CA SER A 12 8.81 6.13 -0.50
C SER A 12 10.11 5.68 0.16
N ARG A 13 10.08 5.46 1.47
CA ARG A 13 11.17 4.97 2.30
C ARG A 13 10.69 3.83 3.19
N TYR A 14 11.28 2.66 3.05
CA TYR A 14 11.06 1.55 3.96
C TYR A 14 12.00 1.65 5.16
N SER A 15 11.45 1.47 6.35
CA SER A 15 12.24 1.42 7.58
C SER A 15 12.33 -0.04 8.07
N PRO A 16 13.48 -0.71 7.97
CA PRO A 16 13.68 -2.06 8.50
C PRO A 16 13.40 -2.14 10.00
N ARG A 17 13.73 -1.07 10.74
CA ARG A 17 13.51 -0.99 12.19
C ARG A 17 12.02 -1.02 12.56
N SER A 18 11.16 -0.34 11.81
CA SER A 18 9.73 -0.26 12.11
C SER A 18 8.87 -1.15 11.21
N LYS A 19 9.45 -1.80 10.21
CA LYS A 19 8.76 -2.59 9.17
C LYS A 19 7.62 -1.82 8.46
N VAL A 20 7.72 -0.48 8.43
CA VAL A 20 6.72 0.41 7.87
C VAL A 20 7.32 1.16 6.70
N GLN A 21 6.58 1.21 5.60
CA GLN A 21 6.85 2.10 4.49
C GLN A 21 6.29 3.47 4.81
N ARG A 22 7.11 4.51 4.65
CA ARG A 22 6.75 5.90 4.89
C ARG A 22 6.87 6.68 3.59
N LEU A 23 6.13 7.77 3.51
CA LEU A 23 6.16 8.73 2.40
C LEU A 23 6.52 10.13 2.93
N PRO A 24 7.73 10.32 3.50
CA PRO A 24 8.16 11.63 3.92
C PRO A 24 8.21 12.60 2.73
N VAL A 25 7.98 13.89 3.01
CA VAL A 25 8.26 14.95 2.06
C VAL A 25 9.75 15.24 2.16
N GLU A 26 10.48 15.08 1.06
CA GLU A 26 11.92 15.26 0.97
C GLU A 26 12.27 16.14 -0.22
N ALA A 27 13.41 16.83 -0.15
CA ALA A 27 13.98 17.54 -1.27
C ALA A 27 14.28 16.56 -2.43
N VAL A 28 13.88 16.93 -3.64
CA VAL A 28 14.15 16.10 -4.83
C VAL A 28 15.60 16.26 -5.26
N SER A 29 16.17 15.22 -5.89
CA SER A 29 17.50 15.27 -6.47
C SER A 29 17.61 16.28 -7.63
N GLN A 30 18.83 16.65 -8.01
CA GLN A 30 19.08 17.53 -9.15
C GLN A 30 18.48 16.95 -10.45
N ALA A 31 18.68 15.65 -10.71
CA ALA A 31 18.12 14.95 -11.87
C ALA A 31 16.58 15.01 -11.87
N SER A 32 15.90 14.79 -10.73
CA SER A 32 14.47 14.91 -10.62
C SER A 32 13.96 16.34 -10.88
N ALA A 33 14.64 17.35 -10.34
CA ALA A 33 14.31 18.74 -10.60
C ALA A 33 14.50 19.11 -12.08
N ASN A 34 15.58 18.61 -12.71
CA ASN A 34 15.84 18.79 -14.15
C ASN A 34 14.79 18.06 -15.01
N GLN A 35 14.36 16.85 -14.61
CA GLN A 35 13.29 16.12 -15.29
C GLN A 35 11.95 16.89 -15.23
N ARG A 36 11.64 17.51 -14.09
CA ARG A 36 10.43 18.38 -13.92
C ARG A 36 10.54 19.61 -14.82
N LYS A 37 11.72 20.29 -14.84
CA LYS A 37 12.00 21.38 -15.77
C LYS A 37 11.76 20.96 -17.22
N GLY A 38 12.20 19.78 -17.61
CA GLY A 38 12.02 19.29 -18.98
C GLY A 38 10.54 19.10 -19.40
N ARG A 39 9.58 19.09 -18.46
CA ARG A 39 8.16 18.97 -18.78
C ARG A 39 7.59 20.20 -19.47
N CYS A 40 8.07 21.41 -19.17
CA CYS A 40 7.61 22.63 -19.82
C CYS A 40 8.11 22.80 -21.26
N GLY A 41 9.19 22.10 -21.66
CA GLY A 41 9.81 22.19 -22.98
C GLY A 41 9.44 21.09 -23.98
N ARG A 42 8.42 20.25 -23.73
CA ARG A 42 8.11 19.09 -24.58
C ARG A 42 7.45 19.44 -25.92
N VAL A 43 6.63 20.48 -25.97
CA VAL A 43 5.85 20.86 -27.15
C VAL A 43 6.31 22.20 -27.72
N ALA A 44 6.73 23.12 -26.87
CA ALA A 44 7.22 24.46 -27.22
C ALA A 44 8.18 24.93 -26.11
N PRO A 45 9.01 25.98 -26.37
CA PRO A 45 9.81 26.62 -25.34
C PRO A 45 8.96 26.97 -24.11
N GLY A 46 9.46 26.65 -22.91
CA GLY A 46 8.75 26.87 -21.67
C GLY A 46 9.65 27.41 -20.57
N ILE A 47 9.04 27.90 -19.49
CA ILE A 47 9.74 28.47 -18.33
C ILE A 47 9.49 27.59 -17.12
N CYS A 48 10.57 27.25 -16.39
CA CYS A 48 10.50 26.61 -15.10
C CYS A 48 10.93 27.59 -14.00
N VAL A 49 10.06 27.83 -13.05
CA VAL A 49 10.33 28.63 -11.85
C VAL A 49 10.56 27.66 -10.70
N ARG A 50 11.77 27.68 -10.13
CA ARG A 50 12.12 26.91 -8.92
C ARG A 50 11.90 27.77 -7.69
N LEU A 51 11.20 27.22 -6.68
CA LEU A 51 10.92 27.92 -5.41
C LEU A 51 12.03 27.64 -4.36
N PHE A 52 13.24 27.37 -4.80
CA PHE A 52 14.42 27.12 -3.98
C PHE A 52 15.65 27.72 -4.66
N SER A 53 16.70 28.02 -3.88
CA SER A 53 17.88 28.70 -4.39
C SER A 53 18.75 27.81 -5.27
N GLU A 54 19.64 28.42 -6.05
CA GLU A 54 20.64 27.70 -6.84
C GLU A 54 21.65 26.99 -5.93
N GLU A 55 22.01 27.57 -4.82
CA GLU A 55 22.89 26.96 -3.81
C GLU A 55 22.26 25.70 -3.24
N ASP A 56 20.98 25.73 -2.88
CA ASP A 56 20.23 24.56 -2.42
C ASP A 56 20.17 23.48 -3.52
N PHE A 57 19.91 23.87 -4.78
CA PHE A 57 19.93 22.94 -5.90
C PHE A 57 21.28 22.23 -6.07
N LEU A 58 22.38 22.99 -6.01
CA LEU A 58 23.73 22.43 -6.19
C LEU A 58 24.18 21.54 -5.01
N ALA A 59 23.66 21.82 -3.81
CA ALA A 59 23.92 21.02 -2.62
C ALA A 59 23.13 19.69 -2.58
N ARG A 60 22.12 19.52 -3.44
CA ARG A 60 21.31 18.30 -3.49
C ARG A 60 22.05 17.15 -4.12
N PRO A 61 21.74 15.88 -3.76
CA PRO A 61 22.25 14.70 -4.47
C PRO A 61 21.95 14.80 -5.96
N GLU A 62 22.87 14.36 -6.80
CA GLU A 62 22.71 14.36 -8.25
C GLU A 62 21.53 13.48 -8.67
N PHE A 63 21.40 12.26 -8.09
CA PHE A 63 20.32 11.31 -8.35
C PHE A 63 19.62 10.92 -7.06
N THR A 64 18.36 10.50 -7.19
CA THR A 64 17.61 9.87 -6.09
C THR A 64 18.05 8.42 -5.95
N ASP A 65 18.19 7.91 -4.71
CA ASP A 65 18.49 6.49 -4.49
C ASP A 65 17.53 5.61 -5.30
N PRO A 66 18.01 4.54 -5.95
CA PRO A 66 17.16 3.63 -6.69
C PRO A 66 16.15 2.94 -5.77
N GLU A 67 15.02 2.54 -6.32
CA GLU A 67 13.91 1.97 -5.54
C GLU A 67 14.32 0.74 -4.74
N ILE A 68 15.21 -0.09 -5.29
CA ILE A 68 15.73 -1.29 -4.64
C ILE A 68 16.42 -1.01 -3.28
N ARG A 69 16.94 0.22 -3.09
CA ARG A 69 17.56 0.65 -1.82
C ARG A 69 16.58 1.29 -0.83
N ARG A 70 15.36 1.58 -1.29
CA ARG A 70 14.35 2.34 -0.54
C ARG A 70 13.13 1.54 -0.12
N THR A 71 12.95 0.33 -0.66
CA THR A 71 11.77 -0.51 -0.45
C THR A 71 12.09 -1.81 0.27
N ASN A 72 11.08 -2.51 0.76
CA ASN A 72 11.27 -3.88 1.25
C ASN A 72 11.55 -4.80 0.07
N LEU A 73 12.54 -5.67 0.21
CA LEU A 73 13.01 -6.54 -0.88
C LEU A 73 12.25 -7.86 -1.00
N ALA A 74 11.28 -8.15 -0.14
CA ALA A 74 10.57 -9.44 -0.15
C ALA A 74 9.97 -9.76 -1.53
N SER A 75 9.31 -8.78 -2.18
CA SER A 75 8.75 -8.99 -3.52
C SER A 75 9.84 -9.29 -4.56
N VAL A 76 10.97 -8.57 -4.51
CA VAL A 76 12.08 -8.76 -5.45
C VAL A 76 12.71 -10.13 -5.24
N ILE A 77 13.02 -10.51 -4.00
CA ILE A 77 13.59 -11.82 -3.65
C ILE A 77 12.66 -12.93 -4.11
N LEU A 78 11.35 -12.81 -3.83
CA LEU A 78 10.36 -13.81 -4.21
C LEU A 78 10.30 -14.00 -5.73
N GLN A 79 10.32 -12.92 -6.51
CA GLN A 79 10.34 -12.98 -7.97
C GLN A 79 11.65 -13.58 -8.49
N MET A 80 12.80 -13.20 -7.93
CA MET A 80 14.09 -13.77 -8.32
C MET A 80 14.15 -15.28 -8.08
N LEU A 81 13.63 -15.75 -6.92
CA LEU A 81 13.54 -17.19 -6.62
C LEU A 81 12.58 -17.90 -7.59
N HIS A 82 11.43 -17.28 -7.90
CA HIS A 82 10.45 -17.84 -8.83
C HIS A 82 11.00 -17.97 -10.25
N LEU A 83 11.70 -16.97 -10.72
CA LEU A 83 12.29 -16.91 -12.05
C LEU A 83 13.65 -17.63 -12.13
N ARG A 84 14.17 -18.15 -11.01
CA ARG A 84 15.46 -18.84 -10.89
C ARG A 84 16.64 -17.95 -11.36
N LEU A 85 16.64 -16.68 -10.98
CA LEU A 85 17.68 -15.71 -11.37
C LEU A 85 18.96 -15.80 -10.52
N GLY A 86 19.10 -16.82 -9.68
CA GLY A 86 20.22 -16.96 -8.76
C GLY A 86 20.01 -16.23 -7.45
N ARG A 87 21.09 -16.06 -6.69
CA ARG A 87 21.04 -15.36 -5.39
C ARG A 87 21.02 -13.86 -5.61
N ILE A 88 20.27 -13.14 -4.79
CA ILE A 88 20.16 -11.67 -4.87
C ILE A 88 21.50 -10.98 -4.61
N GLU A 89 22.35 -11.58 -3.76
CA GLU A 89 23.67 -11.05 -3.42
C GLU A 89 24.63 -11.10 -4.62
N ASP A 90 24.48 -12.09 -5.50
CA ASP A 90 25.35 -12.35 -6.64
C ASP A 90 24.80 -11.74 -7.95
N PHE A 91 23.59 -11.16 -7.90
CA PHE A 91 22.97 -10.57 -9.08
C PHE A 91 23.63 -9.24 -9.44
N PRO A 92 23.98 -8.99 -10.74
CA PRO A 92 24.73 -7.82 -11.17
C PRO A 92 23.87 -6.54 -11.20
N PHE A 93 23.40 -6.10 -10.03
CA PHE A 93 22.75 -4.81 -9.91
C PHE A 93 23.74 -3.67 -10.18
N ILE A 94 23.29 -2.61 -10.86
CA ILE A 94 24.09 -1.37 -11.03
C ILE A 94 24.41 -0.78 -9.66
N GLU A 95 23.43 -0.74 -8.77
CA GLU A 95 23.58 -0.36 -7.37
C GLU A 95 22.96 -1.47 -6.49
N PRO A 96 23.79 -2.31 -5.87
CA PRO A 96 23.29 -3.43 -5.09
C PRO A 96 22.55 -2.96 -3.81
N PRO A 97 21.54 -3.72 -3.37
CA PRO A 97 20.87 -3.45 -2.11
C PRO A 97 21.78 -3.77 -0.91
N ASP A 98 21.46 -3.17 0.24
CA ASP A 98 22.16 -3.44 1.50
C ASP A 98 21.85 -4.87 1.99
N GLY A 99 22.85 -5.58 2.51
CA GLY A 99 22.71 -6.92 3.06
C GLY A 99 21.67 -7.00 4.21
N ARG A 100 21.48 -5.93 4.99
CA ARG A 100 20.43 -5.85 6.01
C ARG A 100 19.03 -5.84 5.37
N ALA A 101 18.85 -5.11 4.26
CA ALA A 101 17.60 -5.08 3.54
C ALA A 101 17.26 -6.45 2.92
N ILE A 102 18.29 -7.17 2.42
CA ILE A 102 18.14 -8.55 1.92
C ILE A 102 17.69 -9.49 3.07
N SER A 103 18.39 -9.45 4.20
CA SER A 103 18.05 -10.25 5.38
C SER A 103 16.64 -9.97 5.89
N ASP A 104 16.22 -8.71 5.93
CA ASP A 104 14.87 -8.30 6.34
C ASP A 104 13.80 -8.81 5.35
N GLY A 105 14.12 -8.80 4.05
CA GLY A 105 13.27 -9.37 3.01
C GLY A 105 13.06 -10.88 3.17
N PHE A 106 14.13 -11.65 3.40
CA PHE A 106 14.03 -13.08 3.69
C PHE A 106 13.28 -13.37 5.00
N THR A 107 13.52 -12.57 6.06
CA THR A 107 12.79 -12.70 7.32
C THR A 107 11.29 -12.53 7.12
N LEU A 108 10.87 -11.56 6.32
CA LEU A 108 9.47 -11.38 5.98
C LEU A 108 8.93 -12.57 5.18
N LEU A 109 9.65 -13.06 4.18
CA LEU A 109 9.21 -14.21 3.38
C LEU A 109 9.10 -15.50 4.24
N GLN A 110 9.97 -15.68 5.22
CA GLN A 110 9.87 -16.77 6.20
C GLN A 110 8.64 -16.61 7.10
N GLU A 111 8.38 -15.39 7.60
CA GLU A 111 7.20 -15.07 8.40
C GLU A 111 5.90 -15.38 7.64
N LEU A 112 5.85 -15.09 6.34
CA LEU A 112 4.71 -15.40 5.48
C LEU A 112 4.64 -16.87 5.04
N GLY A 113 5.65 -17.67 5.37
CA GLY A 113 5.77 -19.07 4.92
C GLY A 113 6.09 -19.21 3.43
N ALA A 114 6.56 -18.15 2.77
CA ALA A 114 6.92 -18.15 1.35
C ALA A 114 8.26 -18.84 1.07
N VAL A 115 9.17 -18.79 2.02
CA VAL A 115 10.43 -19.53 2.01
C VAL A 115 10.58 -20.32 3.32
N ASP A 116 11.31 -21.40 3.29
CA ASP A 116 11.67 -22.19 4.47
C ASP A 116 12.90 -21.58 5.20
N ARG A 117 13.36 -22.27 6.24
CA ARG A 117 14.54 -21.83 7.04
C ARG A 117 15.83 -21.84 6.24
N SER A 118 15.92 -22.59 5.15
CA SER A 118 17.07 -22.61 4.26
C SER A 118 17.02 -21.49 3.19
N GLY A 119 15.91 -20.76 3.10
CA GLY A 119 15.64 -19.76 2.06
C GLY A 119 15.06 -20.37 0.78
N ALA A 120 14.74 -21.65 0.76
CA ALA A 120 14.13 -22.30 -0.40
C ALA A 120 12.63 -21.97 -0.49
N MET A 121 12.15 -21.78 -1.72
CA MET A 121 10.76 -21.41 -1.99
C MET A 121 9.80 -22.55 -1.67
N THR A 122 8.76 -22.25 -0.89
CA THR A 122 7.67 -23.18 -0.54
C THR A 122 6.54 -23.17 -1.59
N ASP A 123 5.52 -24.01 -1.40
CA ASP A 123 4.29 -23.95 -2.21
C ASP A 123 3.54 -22.64 -2.04
N ILE A 124 3.51 -22.09 -0.82
CA ILE A 124 2.97 -20.76 -0.54
C ILE A 124 3.76 -19.71 -1.32
N GLY A 125 5.09 -19.78 -1.30
CA GLY A 125 5.93 -18.87 -2.06
C GLY A 125 5.65 -18.88 -3.56
N ARG A 126 5.48 -20.07 -4.15
CA ARG A 126 5.09 -20.23 -5.56
C ARG A 126 3.74 -19.58 -5.88
N GLN A 127 2.76 -19.71 -4.99
CA GLN A 127 1.47 -19.06 -5.15
C GLN A 127 1.57 -17.53 -5.00
N LEU A 128 2.30 -17.04 -4.00
CA LEU A 128 2.51 -15.61 -3.77
C LEU A 128 3.23 -14.93 -4.94
N ALA A 129 4.20 -15.58 -5.56
CA ALA A 129 4.93 -15.04 -6.70
C ALA A 129 4.05 -14.81 -7.96
N ARG A 130 2.88 -15.45 -8.04
CA ARG A 130 1.91 -15.28 -9.14
C ARG A 130 0.96 -14.11 -8.91
N LEU A 131 0.82 -13.64 -7.68
CA LEU A 131 -0.08 -12.54 -7.34
C LEU A 131 0.59 -11.17 -7.60
N PRO A 132 -0.05 -10.25 -8.35
CA PRO A 132 0.51 -8.95 -8.68
C PRO A 132 0.33 -7.94 -7.52
N VAL A 133 0.63 -8.37 -6.29
CA VAL A 133 0.46 -7.59 -5.07
C VAL A 133 1.63 -7.83 -4.11
N ASP A 134 1.76 -6.97 -3.10
CA ASP A 134 2.72 -7.18 -2.01
C ASP A 134 2.54 -8.58 -1.39
N PRO A 135 3.63 -9.31 -1.05
CA PRO A 135 3.55 -10.66 -0.48
C PRO A 135 2.66 -10.78 0.76
N ARG A 136 2.58 -9.75 1.62
CA ARG A 136 1.68 -9.74 2.77
C ARG A 136 0.22 -9.77 2.32
N ILE A 137 -0.13 -8.92 1.35
CA ILE A 137 -1.47 -8.86 0.76
C ILE A 137 -1.79 -10.20 0.07
N GLY A 138 -0.84 -10.73 -0.69
CA GLY A 138 -0.98 -12.06 -1.29
C GLY A 138 -1.26 -13.15 -0.25
N ARG A 139 -0.55 -13.13 0.88
CA ARG A 139 -0.76 -14.10 1.97
C ARG A 139 -2.15 -14.01 2.58
N MET A 140 -2.69 -12.77 2.74
CA MET A 140 -4.08 -12.57 3.18
C MET A 140 -5.08 -13.19 2.21
N LEU A 141 -4.88 -13.01 0.90
CA LEU A 141 -5.76 -13.59 -0.13
C LEU A 141 -5.76 -15.11 -0.12
N LEU A 142 -4.57 -15.74 -0.04
CA LEU A 142 -4.45 -17.19 0.06
C LEU A 142 -5.15 -17.75 1.31
N GLU A 143 -4.98 -17.06 2.45
CA GLU A 143 -5.66 -17.43 3.68
C GLU A 143 -7.16 -17.17 3.59
N GLY A 144 -7.59 -16.07 2.94
CA GLY A 144 -8.99 -15.76 2.69
C GLY A 144 -9.71 -16.84 1.90
N ALA A 145 -9.06 -17.43 0.88
CA ALA A 145 -9.59 -18.58 0.17
C ALA A 145 -9.76 -19.80 1.08
N ARG A 146 -8.78 -20.06 1.97
CA ARG A 146 -8.82 -21.17 2.93
C ARG A 146 -9.89 -20.99 4.00
N GLN A 147 -10.15 -19.75 4.43
CA GLN A 147 -11.14 -19.40 5.46
C GLN A 147 -12.55 -19.19 4.88
N GLY A 148 -12.75 -19.26 3.55
CA GLY A 148 -14.03 -19.02 2.90
C GLY A 148 -14.49 -17.56 2.95
N CYS A 149 -13.56 -16.59 2.87
CA CYS A 149 -13.81 -15.14 2.86
C CYS A 149 -13.02 -14.41 1.77
N LEU A 150 -12.71 -15.10 0.65
CA LEU A 150 -11.89 -14.50 -0.41
C LEU A 150 -12.53 -13.28 -1.06
N ALA A 151 -13.86 -13.24 -1.16
CA ALA A 151 -14.58 -12.11 -1.75
C ALA A 151 -14.35 -10.81 -0.94
N GLU A 152 -14.47 -10.87 0.38
CA GLU A 152 -14.21 -9.76 1.28
C GLU A 152 -12.73 -9.41 1.31
N LEU A 153 -11.86 -10.41 1.34
CA LEU A 153 -10.41 -10.18 1.31
C LEU A 153 -9.95 -9.53 0.00
N ALA A 154 -10.54 -9.84 -1.14
CA ALA A 154 -10.22 -9.19 -2.41
C ALA A 154 -10.55 -7.68 -2.38
N VAL A 155 -11.65 -7.30 -1.74
CA VAL A 155 -12.02 -5.89 -1.53
C VAL A 155 -11.01 -5.20 -0.62
N ILE A 156 -10.72 -5.78 0.57
CA ILE A 156 -9.80 -5.18 1.54
C ILE A 156 -8.38 -5.13 0.96
N ALA A 157 -7.89 -6.21 0.37
CA ALA A 157 -6.57 -6.30 -0.22
C ALA A 157 -6.36 -5.24 -1.33
N SER A 158 -7.36 -5.04 -2.19
CA SER A 158 -7.32 -4.01 -3.22
C SER A 158 -7.36 -2.59 -2.64
N ALA A 159 -8.09 -2.37 -1.53
CA ALA A 159 -8.06 -1.09 -0.82
C ALA A 159 -6.67 -0.78 -0.24
N LEU A 160 -6.01 -1.78 0.33
CA LEU A 160 -4.66 -1.65 0.89
C LEU A 160 -3.57 -1.47 -0.17
N ALA A 161 -3.83 -1.90 -1.41
CA ALA A 161 -2.89 -1.79 -2.53
C ALA A 161 -2.93 -0.42 -3.24
N VAL A 162 -3.95 0.39 -3.00
CA VAL A 162 -4.14 1.72 -3.60
C VAL A 162 -4.14 2.82 -2.56
N GLN A 163 -4.09 4.07 -3.01
CA GLN A 163 -4.24 5.19 -2.08
C GLN A 163 -5.67 5.27 -1.55
N ASP A 164 -5.83 5.45 -0.22
CA ASP A 164 -7.15 5.60 0.41
C ASP A 164 -8.00 6.64 -0.34
N PRO A 165 -9.20 6.27 -0.79
CA PRO A 165 -10.08 7.18 -1.51
C PRO A 165 -10.70 8.26 -0.62
N ARG A 166 -10.67 8.13 0.70
CA ARG A 166 -11.19 9.12 1.64
C ARG A 166 -10.26 10.33 1.68
N GLU A 167 -10.79 11.52 1.44
CA GLU A 167 -10.07 12.78 1.49
C GLU A 167 -10.45 13.53 2.77
N ARG A 168 -9.45 14.11 3.44
CA ARG A 168 -9.62 14.88 4.68
C ARG A 168 -8.93 16.24 4.55
N PRO A 169 -9.52 17.18 3.78
CA PRO A 169 -8.95 18.52 3.59
C PRO A 169 -8.80 19.26 4.91
N LEU A 170 -7.68 19.96 5.11
CA LEU A 170 -7.37 20.66 6.35
C LEU A 170 -8.49 21.61 6.80
N GLU A 171 -9.10 22.32 5.85
CA GLU A 171 -10.16 23.32 6.13
C GLU A 171 -11.54 22.68 6.40
N LYS A 172 -11.73 21.37 6.14
CA LYS A 172 -13.03 20.67 6.22
C LYS A 172 -12.94 19.33 6.94
N GLN A 173 -11.99 19.18 7.86
CA GLN A 173 -11.73 17.91 8.54
C GLN A 173 -12.96 17.36 9.24
N GLN A 174 -13.65 18.19 10.02
CA GLN A 174 -14.84 17.77 10.76
C GLN A 174 -15.98 17.31 9.84
N ALA A 175 -16.22 18.03 8.73
CA ALA A 175 -17.24 17.64 7.76
C ALA A 175 -16.87 16.34 7.03
N ALA A 176 -15.59 16.13 6.72
CA ALA A 176 -15.11 14.89 6.13
C ALA A 176 -15.25 13.71 7.11
N ASP A 177 -14.87 13.90 8.37
CA ASP A 177 -15.00 12.87 9.41
C ASP A 177 -16.47 12.47 9.63
N GLN A 178 -17.40 13.43 9.65
CA GLN A 178 -18.83 13.17 9.70
C GLN A 178 -19.34 12.39 8.48
N ALA A 179 -18.89 12.78 7.28
CA ALA A 179 -19.28 12.08 6.06
C ALA A 179 -18.73 10.65 6.01
N HIS A 180 -17.53 10.41 6.53
CA HIS A 180 -16.92 9.08 6.55
C HIS A 180 -17.48 8.18 7.67
N ALA A 181 -18.03 8.74 8.73
CA ALA A 181 -18.58 7.99 9.87
C ALA A 181 -19.64 6.96 9.47
N GLN A 182 -20.39 7.19 8.37
CA GLN A 182 -21.39 6.27 7.87
C GLN A 182 -20.84 4.90 7.44
N TRP A 183 -19.55 4.79 7.17
CA TRP A 183 -18.89 3.54 6.79
C TRP A 183 -18.09 2.91 7.93
N ASN A 184 -17.95 3.60 9.07
CA ASN A 184 -17.22 3.05 10.21
C ASN A 184 -17.90 1.79 10.73
N GLU A 185 -17.08 0.84 11.14
CA GLU A 185 -17.52 -0.39 11.79
C GLU A 185 -16.88 -0.47 13.17
N GLU A 186 -17.68 -0.77 14.19
CA GLU A 186 -17.15 -0.92 15.54
C GLU A 186 -16.23 -2.14 15.61
N GLY A 187 -15.03 -1.94 16.12
CA GLY A 187 -14.05 -3.01 16.28
C GLY A 187 -13.26 -3.38 15.04
N SER A 188 -13.49 -2.72 13.87
CA SER A 188 -12.71 -3.06 12.68
C SER A 188 -12.61 -1.95 11.61
N ASP A 189 -11.46 -1.35 11.49
CA ASP A 189 -11.17 -0.43 10.38
C ASP A 189 -11.14 -1.14 9.01
N PHE A 190 -10.90 -2.44 8.97
CA PHE A 190 -10.94 -3.23 7.73
C PHE A 190 -12.38 -3.43 7.24
N ALA A 191 -13.34 -3.63 8.15
CA ALA A 191 -14.74 -3.74 7.79
C ALA A 191 -15.29 -2.40 7.24
N ALA A 192 -14.74 -1.27 7.67
CA ALA A 192 -15.07 0.04 7.10
C ALA A 192 -14.77 0.13 5.58
N PHE A 193 -13.74 -0.56 5.09
CA PHE A 193 -13.50 -0.67 3.63
C PHE A 193 -14.59 -1.46 2.91
N LEU A 194 -15.11 -2.52 3.53
CA LEU A 194 -16.23 -3.29 2.96
C LEU A 194 -17.49 -2.44 2.89
N ASN A 195 -17.80 -1.70 3.95
CA ASN A 195 -18.95 -0.80 4.00
C ASN A 195 -18.83 0.31 2.94
N LEU A 196 -17.68 0.94 2.82
CA LEU A 196 -17.41 1.95 1.79
C LEU A 196 -17.54 1.37 0.37
N TRP A 197 -16.98 0.18 0.14
CA TRP A 197 -17.08 -0.51 -1.14
C TRP A 197 -18.51 -0.79 -1.54
N ASN A 198 -19.29 -1.39 -0.63
CA ASN A 198 -20.68 -1.72 -0.88
C ASN A 198 -21.52 -0.46 -1.14
N GLY A 199 -21.32 0.59 -0.35
CA GLY A 199 -21.96 1.89 -0.56
C GLY A 199 -21.61 2.49 -1.93
N PHE A 200 -20.33 2.48 -2.32
CA PHE A 200 -19.89 2.99 -3.61
C PHE A 200 -20.44 2.17 -4.79
N GLU A 201 -20.37 0.84 -4.74
CA GLU A 201 -20.88 -0.02 -5.81
C GLU A 201 -22.41 0.09 -5.97
N SER A 202 -23.15 0.25 -4.88
CA SER A 202 -24.60 0.53 -4.92
C SER A 202 -24.88 1.86 -5.64
N GLN A 203 -24.17 2.93 -5.28
CA GLN A 203 -24.34 4.24 -5.93
C GLN A 203 -23.91 4.21 -7.40
N ARG A 204 -22.86 3.48 -7.73
CA ARG A 204 -22.38 3.31 -9.10
C ARG A 204 -23.41 2.63 -10.01
N GLN A 205 -24.19 1.69 -9.47
CA GLN A 205 -25.25 1.02 -10.22
C GLN A 205 -26.48 1.92 -10.41
N ALA A 206 -26.77 2.80 -9.43
CA ALA A 206 -27.98 3.63 -9.44
C ALA A 206 -27.81 4.99 -10.14
N LEU A 207 -26.58 5.52 -10.19
CA LEU A 207 -26.31 6.89 -10.64
C LEU A 207 -25.61 6.96 -11.99
N THR A 208 -25.86 8.03 -12.74
CA THR A 208 -25.05 8.38 -13.91
C THR A 208 -23.62 8.76 -13.47
N GLN A 209 -22.66 8.73 -14.41
CA GLN A 209 -21.27 9.07 -14.10
C GLN A 209 -21.09 10.47 -13.49
N SER A 210 -21.85 11.46 -13.99
CA SER A 210 -21.82 12.83 -13.45
C SER A 210 -22.36 12.90 -12.02
N GLN A 211 -23.49 12.23 -11.78
CA GLN A 211 -24.10 12.14 -10.46
C GLN A 211 -23.19 11.40 -9.47
N LEU A 212 -22.53 10.31 -9.90
CA LEU A 212 -21.59 9.56 -9.06
C LEU A 212 -20.38 10.42 -8.67
N ARG A 213 -19.81 11.20 -9.60
CA ARG A 213 -18.73 12.15 -9.26
C ARG A 213 -19.19 13.21 -8.27
N SER A 214 -20.44 13.69 -8.38
CA SER A 214 -21.02 14.65 -7.43
C SER A 214 -21.26 14.01 -6.08
N TRP A 215 -21.70 12.75 -6.03
CA TRP A 215 -21.85 11.97 -4.80
C TRP A 215 -20.48 11.77 -4.11
N CYS A 216 -19.45 11.38 -4.85
CA CYS A 216 -18.08 11.25 -4.31
C CYS A 216 -17.62 12.56 -3.65
N ARG A 217 -17.76 13.71 -4.34
CA ARG A 217 -17.37 15.02 -3.80
C ARG A 217 -18.10 15.38 -2.51
N ARG A 218 -19.41 15.13 -2.43
CA ARG A 218 -20.22 15.41 -1.23
C ARG A 218 -19.80 14.56 -0.05
N ASN A 219 -19.28 13.36 -0.28
CA ASN A 219 -18.82 12.44 0.74
C ASN A 219 -17.29 12.48 0.94
N PHE A 220 -16.61 13.51 0.44
CA PHE A 220 -15.15 13.64 0.54
C PHE A 220 -14.40 12.39 0.06
N LEU A 221 -14.84 11.83 -1.07
CA LEU A 221 -14.22 10.68 -1.73
C LEU A 221 -13.57 11.09 -3.05
N ASN A 222 -12.35 10.61 -3.28
CA ASN A 222 -11.66 10.78 -4.56
C ASN A 222 -12.17 9.75 -5.57
N TYR A 223 -12.88 10.23 -6.58
CA TYR A 223 -13.46 9.38 -7.62
C TYR A 223 -12.41 8.59 -8.42
N LEU A 224 -11.23 9.17 -8.68
CA LEU A 224 -10.18 8.49 -9.44
C LEU A 224 -9.58 7.34 -8.64
N ARG A 225 -9.35 7.53 -7.34
CA ARG A 225 -8.87 6.46 -6.45
C ARG A 225 -9.89 5.34 -6.28
N LEU A 226 -11.18 5.64 -6.24
CA LEU A 226 -12.24 4.63 -6.25
C LEU A 226 -12.27 3.82 -7.55
N ARG A 227 -12.00 4.46 -8.71
CA ARG A 227 -11.84 3.75 -9.97
C ARG A 227 -10.60 2.86 -9.98
N GLU A 228 -9.48 3.35 -9.48
CA GLU A 228 -8.24 2.60 -9.32
C GLU A 228 -8.47 1.39 -8.41
N TRP A 229 -9.13 1.57 -7.26
CA TRP A 229 -9.50 0.49 -6.36
C TRP A 229 -10.33 -0.59 -7.07
N ARG A 230 -11.34 -0.21 -7.84
CA ARG A 230 -12.14 -1.17 -8.62
C ARG A 230 -11.32 -1.95 -9.64
N GLU A 231 -10.43 -1.27 -10.34
CA GLU A 231 -9.59 -1.93 -11.33
C GLU A 231 -8.62 -2.91 -10.66
N THR A 232 -7.99 -2.51 -9.57
CA THR A 232 -7.12 -3.38 -8.77
C THR A 232 -7.89 -4.58 -8.21
N HIS A 233 -9.09 -4.36 -7.68
CA HIS A 233 -9.98 -5.44 -7.24
C HIS A 233 -10.30 -6.42 -8.37
N ARG A 234 -10.65 -5.91 -9.55
CA ARG A 234 -10.91 -6.75 -10.73
C ARG A 234 -9.71 -7.61 -11.11
N GLN A 235 -8.51 -7.02 -11.13
CA GLN A 235 -7.27 -7.73 -11.45
C GLN A 235 -6.96 -8.81 -10.42
N ILE A 236 -7.05 -8.51 -9.13
CA ILE A 236 -6.85 -9.47 -8.04
C ILE A 236 -7.81 -10.65 -8.20
N ARG A 237 -9.10 -10.42 -8.41
CA ARG A 237 -10.09 -11.48 -8.59
C ARG A 237 -9.80 -12.36 -9.80
N LEU A 238 -9.43 -11.75 -10.93
CA LEU A 238 -9.05 -12.51 -12.13
C LEU A 238 -7.85 -13.41 -11.84
N THR A 239 -6.81 -12.89 -11.23
CA THR A 239 -5.61 -13.69 -10.88
C THR A 239 -5.95 -14.82 -9.89
N CYS A 240 -6.74 -14.53 -8.85
CA CYS A 240 -7.18 -15.55 -7.90
C CYS A 240 -7.94 -16.69 -8.60
N ARG A 241 -8.86 -16.35 -9.50
CA ARG A 241 -9.60 -17.32 -10.29
C ARG A 241 -8.69 -18.14 -11.19
N ASP A 242 -7.74 -17.51 -11.87
CA ASP A 242 -6.77 -18.19 -12.75
C ASP A 242 -5.81 -19.11 -11.95
N MET A 243 -5.69 -18.88 -10.66
CA MET A 243 -4.98 -19.73 -9.71
C MET A 243 -5.85 -20.86 -9.13
N GLY A 244 -7.14 -20.90 -9.46
CA GLY A 244 -8.09 -21.88 -8.91
C GLY A 244 -8.57 -21.55 -7.49
N LEU A 245 -8.42 -20.31 -7.03
CA LEU A 245 -8.96 -19.87 -5.75
C LEU A 245 -10.44 -19.50 -5.93
N GLU A 246 -11.31 -20.12 -5.14
CA GLU A 246 -12.76 -19.92 -5.22
C GLU A 246 -13.22 -18.83 -4.23
N GLU A 247 -14.03 -17.91 -4.73
CA GLU A 247 -14.72 -16.95 -3.88
C GLU A 247 -15.90 -17.61 -3.14
N ASN A 248 -16.10 -17.17 -1.90
CA ASN A 248 -17.28 -17.55 -1.13
C ASN A 248 -18.57 -17.02 -1.79
N LYS A 249 -19.63 -17.83 -1.75
CA LYS A 249 -20.94 -17.46 -2.33
C LYS A 249 -21.82 -16.66 -1.35
N GLN A 250 -21.55 -16.80 -0.05
CA GLN A 250 -22.24 -16.07 0.99
C GLN A 250 -21.28 -15.18 1.75
N PRO A 251 -21.72 -13.99 2.22
CA PRO A 251 -20.88 -13.09 3.00
C PRO A 251 -20.28 -13.80 4.22
N ALA A 252 -18.97 -13.62 4.41
CA ALA A 252 -18.28 -14.16 5.57
C ALA A 252 -18.48 -13.28 6.81
N SER A 253 -18.45 -13.90 8.00
CA SER A 253 -18.40 -13.17 9.26
C SER A 253 -17.05 -12.47 9.49
N GLY A 254 -16.98 -11.58 10.48
CA GLY A 254 -15.76 -10.83 10.78
C GLY A 254 -14.57 -11.71 11.20
N GLU A 255 -14.80 -12.82 11.92
CA GLU A 255 -13.74 -13.66 12.47
C GLU A 255 -12.86 -14.31 11.37
N PRO A 256 -13.38 -15.01 10.34
CA PRO A 256 -12.61 -15.50 9.21
C PRO A 256 -11.82 -14.40 8.50
N ILE A 257 -12.42 -13.23 8.32
CA ILE A 257 -11.78 -12.07 7.68
C ILE A 257 -10.56 -11.64 8.48
N HIS A 258 -10.69 -11.43 9.80
CA HIS A 258 -9.58 -11.02 10.65
C HIS A 258 -8.49 -12.08 10.76
N LYS A 259 -8.84 -13.39 10.80
CA LYS A 259 -7.85 -14.47 10.74
C LYS A 259 -7.04 -14.45 9.44
N ALA A 260 -7.72 -14.21 8.32
CA ALA A 260 -7.05 -14.13 7.03
C ALA A 260 -6.14 -12.88 6.91
N LEU A 261 -6.59 -11.72 7.41
CA LEU A 261 -5.77 -10.50 7.50
C LEU A 261 -4.53 -10.71 8.36
N LEU A 262 -4.69 -11.38 9.50
CA LEU A 262 -3.61 -11.66 10.42
C LEU A 262 -2.49 -12.47 9.77
N ALA A 263 -2.79 -13.40 8.86
CA ALA A 263 -1.79 -14.20 8.16
C ALA A 263 -0.76 -13.36 7.38
N GLY A 264 -1.13 -12.16 6.94
CA GLY A 264 -0.21 -11.20 6.31
C GLY A 264 0.36 -10.14 7.26
N LEU A 265 -0.10 -10.08 8.52
CA LEU A 265 0.19 -8.99 9.46
C LEU A 265 0.80 -9.48 10.78
N LEU A 266 1.41 -10.68 10.83
CA LEU A 266 1.95 -11.26 12.06
C LEU A 266 2.92 -10.33 12.80
N SER A 267 3.75 -9.60 12.08
CA SER A 267 4.67 -8.62 12.68
C SER A 267 4.03 -7.26 13.03
N HIS A 268 2.73 -7.09 12.83
CA HIS A 268 1.99 -5.85 13.09
C HIS A 268 0.99 -5.98 14.25
N LEU A 269 1.16 -7.00 15.07
CA LEU A 269 0.37 -7.16 16.27
C LEU A 269 0.78 -6.15 17.34
N GLY A 270 -0.22 -5.63 18.07
CA GLY A 270 -0.03 -4.80 19.25
C GLY A 270 -0.86 -5.30 20.40
N ASN A 271 -0.26 -5.35 21.58
CA ASN A 271 -0.94 -5.66 22.82
C ASN A 271 -1.24 -4.37 23.60
N LYS A 272 -2.49 -4.18 24.03
CA LYS A 272 -2.90 -3.02 24.81
C LYS A 272 -2.25 -3.10 26.18
N THR A 273 -1.60 -2.01 26.62
CA THR A 273 -0.96 -1.88 27.93
C THR A 273 -1.94 -1.32 28.95
N GLU A 274 -1.59 -1.37 30.22
CA GLU A 274 -2.36 -0.75 31.32
C GLU A 274 -2.40 0.78 31.22
N GLU A 275 -1.39 1.39 30.55
CA GLU A 275 -1.31 2.83 30.32
C GLU A 275 -2.20 3.31 29.17
N GLY A 276 -2.88 2.39 28.46
CA GLY A 276 -3.81 2.71 27.38
C GLY A 276 -3.16 2.87 26.00
N ASP A 277 -1.84 2.75 25.89
CA ASP A 277 -1.12 2.62 24.64
C ASP A 277 -1.00 1.13 24.21
N TYR A 278 -0.37 0.88 23.06
CA TYR A 278 -0.17 -0.46 22.52
C TYR A 278 1.32 -0.76 22.39
N LEU A 279 1.70 -1.95 22.81
CA LEU A 279 3.05 -2.49 22.64
C LEU A 279 3.07 -3.42 21.42
N GLY A 280 3.73 -2.99 20.37
CA GLY A 280 3.91 -3.75 19.14
C GLY A 280 5.21 -4.54 19.08
N ALA A 281 5.48 -5.15 17.94
CA ALA A 281 6.72 -5.87 17.68
C ALA A 281 7.96 -4.99 18.00
N ARG A 282 9.04 -5.63 18.46
CA ARG A 282 10.31 -4.97 18.84
C ARG A 282 10.16 -3.89 19.92
N GLN A 283 9.23 -4.09 20.87
CA GLN A 283 9.00 -3.19 22.02
C GLN A 283 8.57 -1.77 21.60
N ARG A 284 7.93 -1.63 20.44
CA ARG A 284 7.48 -0.33 19.94
C ARG A 284 6.12 0.02 20.54
N ARG A 285 6.04 1.15 21.25
CA ARG A 285 4.77 1.71 21.71
C ARG A 285 4.11 2.56 20.61
N PHE A 286 2.80 2.49 20.52
CA PHE A 286 1.99 3.30 19.61
C PHE A 286 0.59 3.54 20.18
N LEU A 287 -0.07 4.59 19.65
CA LEU A 287 -1.46 4.91 19.94
C LEU A 287 -2.32 4.63 18.69
N LEU A 288 -3.56 4.28 18.91
CA LEU A 288 -4.53 4.23 17.82
C LEU A 288 -4.84 5.65 17.32
N HIS A 289 -5.04 5.77 16.01
CA HIS A 289 -5.45 7.05 15.47
C HIS A 289 -6.88 7.40 15.93
N PRO A 290 -7.19 8.66 16.29
CA PRO A 290 -8.51 9.05 16.79
C PRO A 290 -9.71 8.72 15.87
N SER A 291 -9.45 8.58 14.56
CA SER A 291 -10.48 8.18 13.58
C SER A 291 -10.67 6.67 13.45
N SER A 292 -9.90 5.85 14.17
CA SER A 292 -10.05 4.39 14.17
C SER A 292 -11.34 3.99 14.90
N GLY A 293 -12.08 3.03 14.35
CA GLY A 293 -13.21 2.40 15.02
C GLY A 293 -12.85 1.67 16.33
N LEU A 294 -11.54 1.49 16.57
CA LEU A 294 -10.99 0.88 17.79
C LEU A 294 -10.58 1.92 18.86
N ALA A 295 -10.61 3.22 18.55
CA ALA A 295 -10.10 4.28 19.43
C ALA A 295 -11.11 4.76 20.50
N LYS A 296 -12.18 4.01 20.74
CA LYS A 296 -13.20 4.31 21.77
C LYS A 296 -12.81 3.76 23.14
#